data_f7b9cb9a31be892a9210a623dfe5f0ac
#
_entry.id   f7b9cb9a31be892a9210a623dfe5f0ac
#
_cell.length_a   1.000
_cell.length_b   1.000
_cell.length_c   1.000
_cell.angle_alpha   90.00
_cell.angle_beta   90.00
_cell.angle_gamma   90.00
#
_symmetry.space_group_name_H-M   'P 1'
#
loop_
_entity.id
_entity.type
_entity.pdbx_description
1 polymer ?
#
loop_
_entity_poly.entity_id
_entity_poly.type
_entity_poly.pdbx_seq_one_letter_code
_entity_poly.pdbx_strand_id
1 'polypeptide(L)'
;MSSNQVASTVTQQTVPVQAQFNSAGVCLGLVGPGGQFFSPPLTGDTINPVVFQMGGNLIATSSTLPTLGSGWGTGATISAVSTFVFKVVVGTGGSSAGSITLPTAVNGWLAFASDVTNGSTLFLQLTASSATSVTFTSYSVTTGAAAPMSAGDIVLVNAIAY
;
A
#
# COMPACT_ATOMS: atom_id res chain seq x y z
N MET A 1 -1.45 -41.20 5.04
CA MET A 1 -2.81 -41.50 5.45
C MET A 1 -3.13 -40.79 6.71
N SER A 2 -3.85 -39.78 6.59
CA SER A 2 -4.99 -39.30 7.30
C SER A 2 -4.83 -39.09 8.78
N SER A 3 -4.34 -37.94 9.16
CA SER A 3 -4.49 -37.43 10.54
C SER A 3 -5.58 -36.37 10.67
N ASN A 4 -6.56 -36.39 9.76
CA ASN A 4 -7.59 -35.35 9.70
C ASN A 4 -8.73 -35.52 10.72
N GLN A 5 -8.67 -36.53 11.56
CA GLN A 5 -9.78 -36.83 12.47
C GLN A 5 -9.66 -36.19 13.84
N VAL A 6 -8.53 -35.60 14.19
CA VAL A 6 -8.31 -35.07 15.53
C VAL A 6 -8.90 -33.65 15.68
N ALA A 7 -9.06 -32.92 14.60
CA ALA A 7 -9.54 -31.55 14.67
C ALA A 7 -11.04 -31.40 14.92
N SER A 8 -11.85 -32.43 14.67
CA SER A 8 -13.30 -32.33 14.81
C SER A 8 -13.84 -32.58 16.24
N THR A 9 -13.00 -33.02 17.16
CA THR A 9 -13.43 -33.37 18.52
C THR A 9 -13.03 -32.37 19.59
N VAL A 10 -12.31 -31.33 19.24
CA VAL A 10 -11.89 -30.32 20.23
C VAL A 10 -12.88 -29.18 20.22
N THR A 11 -14.00 -29.36 20.89
CA THR A 11 -14.88 -28.27 21.30
C THR A 11 -14.29 -27.56 22.51
N GLN A 12 -13.95 -26.28 22.34
CA GLN A 12 -13.66 -25.31 23.43
C GLN A 12 -12.33 -25.42 24.18
N GLN A 13 -11.29 -25.97 23.63
CA GLN A 13 -9.97 -25.68 24.15
C GLN A 13 -9.32 -24.59 23.29
N THR A 14 -8.61 -23.66 23.92
CA THR A 14 -7.61 -22.83 23.27
C THR A 14 -6.54 -23.76 22.71
N VAL A 15 -6.81 -24.32 21.55
CA VAL A 15 -5.82 -25.14 20.85
C VAL A 15 -4.77 -24.18 20.34
N PRO A 16 -3.52 -24.31 20.76
CA PRO A 16 -2.46 -23.49 20.21
C PRO A 16 -2.42 -23.68 18.69
N VAL A 17 -2.28 -22.60 17.97
CA VAL A 17 -2.11 -22.63 16.52
C VAL A 17 -0.89 -23.50 16.23
N GLN A 18 -1.07 -24.57 15.48
CA GLN A 18 0.00 -25.49 15.13
C GLN A 18 0.48 -25.20 13.70
N ALA A 19 1.76 -24.97 13.56
CA ALA A 19 2.40 -24.91 12.25
C ALA A 19 2.53 -26.33 11.68
N GLN A 20 2.08 -26.53 10.45
CA GLN A 20 2.31 -27.76 9.71
C GLN A 20 3.50 -27.58 8.77
N PHE A 21 4.39 -28.57 8.78
CA PHE A 21 5.58 -28.59 7.94
C PHE A 21 5.55 -29.83 7.03
N ASN A 22 6.08 -29.70 5.81
CA ASN A 22 6.35 -30.85 4.97
C ASN A 22 7.65 -31.58 5.43
N SER A 23 7.97 -32.69 4.78
CA SER A 23 9.18 -33.48 5.07
C SER A 23 10.49 -32.72 4.80
N ALA A 24 10.45 -31.62 4.06
CA ALA A 24 11.57 -30.73 3.82
C ALA A 24 11.65 -29.56 4.83
N GLY A 25 10.78 -29.54 5.85
CA GLY A 25 10.76 -28.47 6.86
C GLY A 25 10.11 -27.17 6.40
N VAL A 26 9.42 -27.17 5.26
CA VAL A 26 8.70 -25.99 4.77
C VAL A 26 7.34 -25.90 5.47
N CYS A 27 7.03 -24.75 6.06
CA CYS A 27 5.72 -24.51 6.67
C CYS A 27 4.63 -24.51 5.60
N LEU A 28 3.68 -25.45 5.72
CA LEU A 28 2.55 -25.55 4.79
C LEU A 28 1.38 -24.69 5.21
N GLY A 29 1.30 -24.31 6.48
CA GLY A 29 0.23 -23.47 7.00
C GLY A 29 0.08 -23.57 8.51
N LEU A 30 -0.91 -22.85 9.01
CA LEU A 30 -1.29 -22.83 10.42
C LEU A 30 -2.69 -23.39 10.57
N VAL A 31 -2.87 -24.27 11.55
CA VAL A 31 -4.20 -24.77 11.92
C VAL A 31 -4.67 -24.03 13.16
N GLY A 32 -5.75 -23.28 13.03
CA GLY A 32 -6.37 -22.55 14.12
C GLY A 32 -7.41 -23.36 14.89
N PRO A 33 -7.95 -22.80 15.97
CA PRO A 33 -9.10 -23.37 16.67
C PRO A 33 -10.28 -23.57 15.73
N GLY A 34 -10.83 -24.77 15.72
CA GLY A 34 -11.91 -25.16 14.79
C GLY A 34 -11.46 -25.79 13.48
N GLY A 35 -10.18 -26.15 13.35
CA GLY A 35 -9.65 -26.85 12.18
C GLY A 35 -9.53 -26.01 10.93
N GLN A 36 -9.58 -24.70 11.06
CA GLN A 36 -9.36 -23.75 9.96
C GLN A 36 -7.88 -23.80 9.56
N PHE A 37 -7.65 -24.11 8.31
CA PHE A 37 -6.32 -24.15 7.73
C PHE A 37 -5.99 -22.79 7.12
N PHE A 38 -4.93 -22.16 7.61
CA PHE A 38 -4.37 -20.95 7.05
C PHE A 38 -3.10 -21.31 6.30
N SER A 39 -3.20 -21.52 5.01
CA SER A 39 -2.03 -21.69 4.17
C SER A 39 -1.32 -20.34 4.04
N PRO A 40 -0.01 -20.24 4.35
CA PRO A 40 0.72 -19.06 3.92
C PRO A 40 0.69 -19.03 2.39
N PRO A 41 0.55 -17.87 1.78
CA PRO A 41 0.60 -17.76 0.34
C PRO A 41 1.97 -18.27 -0.13
N LEU A 42 1.96 -19.34 -0.92
CA LEU A 42 3.12 -19.75 -1.68
C LEU A 42 3.34 -18.72 -2.79
N THR A 43 4.57 -18.58 -3.25
CA THR A 43 4.87 -17.70 -4.39
C THR A 43 4.00 -18.09 -5.58
N GLY A 44 3.10 -17.18 -5.98
CA GLY A 44 2.11 -17.43 -7.05
C GLY A 44 0.71 -17.79 -6.58
N ASP A 45 0.48 -18.03 -5.29
CA ASP A 45 -0.86 -18.28 -4.76
C ASP A 45 -1.63 -16.98 -4.57
N THR A 46 -2.88 -16.99 -4.97
CA THR A 46 -3.83 -15.90 -4.72
C THR A 46 -4.65 -16.24 -3.49
N ILE A 47 -4.58 -15.42 -2.44
CA ILE A 47 -5.53 -15.47 -1.35
C ILE A 47 -6.80 -14.79 -1.84
N ASN A 48 -7.89 -15.57 -1.93
CA ASN A 48 -9.21 -15.04 -2.26
C ASN A 48 -10.14 -15.19 -1.03
N PRO A 49 -9.94 -14.40 0.04
CA PRO A 49 -10.79 -14.48 1.22
C PRO A 49 -12.14 -13.83 0.93
N VAL A 50 -13.21 -14.46 1.38
CA VAL A 50 -14.55 -13.85 1.37
C VAL A 50 -14.61 -12.66 2.34
N VAL A 51 -13.86 -12.74 3.44
CA VAL A 51 -13.69 -11.66 4.42
C VAL A 51 -12.24 -11.66 4.90
N PHE A 52 -11.59 -10.50 4.80
CA PHE A 52 -10.29 -10.26 5.40
C PHE A 52 -10.48 -9.36 6.62
N GLN A 53 -10.38 -9.92 7.81
CA GLN A 53 -10.51 -9.16 9.07
C GLN A 53 -9.16 -9.07 9.76
N MET A 54 -8.73 -7.85 10.04
CA MET A 54 -7.51 -7.56 10.79
C MET A 54 -7.84 -6.92 12.13
N GLY A 55 -7.33 -7.51 13.21
CA GLY A 55 -7.31 -6.86 14.52
C GLY A 55 -6.00 -6.09 14.67
N GLY A 56 -6.07 -4.76 14.71
CA GLY A 56 -4.89 -3.90 14.85
C GLY A 56 -4.63 -3.00 13.65
N ASN A 57 -3.40 -2.51 13.54
CA ASN A 57 -3.00 -1.62 12.46
C ASN A 57 -2.73 -2.40 11.16
N LEU A 58 -3.28 -1.93 10.04
CA LEU A 58 -2.91 -2.43 8.72
C LEU A 58 -1.52 -1.86 8.34
N ILE A 59 -0.53 -2.74 8.26
CA ILE A 59 0.79 -2.41 7.72
C ILE A 59 0.93 -3.18 6.40
N ALA A 60 0.83 -2.46 5.28
CA ALA A 60 1.05 -3.02 3.96
C ALA A 60 2.47 -2.70 3.50
N THR A 61 3.22 -3.71 3.07
CA THR A 61 4.55 -3.57 2.50
C THR A 61 4.55 -4.06 1.05
N SER A 62 5.42 -3.50 0.23
CA SER A 62 5.60 -3.90 -1.17
C SER A 62 7.07 -4.14 -1.46
N SER A 63 7.37 -5.16 -2.27
CA SER A 63 8.73 -5.41 -2.75
C SER A 63 9.20 -4.37 -3.77
N THR A 64 8.25 -3.74 -4.47
CA THR A 64 8.53 -2.64 -5.39
C THR A 64 7.91 -1.38 -4.81
N LEU A 65 8.74 -0.39 -4.51
CA LEU A 65 8.34 0.85 -3.88
C LEU A 65 8.07 1.95 -4.92
N PRO A 66 7.20 2.92 -4.59
CA PRO A 66 7.04 4.13 -5.38
C PRO A 66 8.35 4.88 -5.55
N THR A 67 8.53 5.50 -6.71
CA THR A 67 9.65 6.40 -6.99
C THR A 67 9.16 7.73 -7.54
N LEU A 68 9.96 8.79 -7.33
CA LEU A 68 9.64 10.11 -7.88
C LEU A 68 9.81 10.10 -9.40
N GLY A 69 8.80 10.61 -10.08
CA GLY A 69 8.90 11.07 -11.45
C GLY A 69 9.28 12.57 -11.49
N SER A 70 8.81 13.27 -12.52
CA SER A 70 9.10 14.70 -12.71
C SER A 70 8.25 15.61 -11.81
N GLY A 71 8.65 16.86 -11.68
CA GLY A 71 7.84 17.96 -11.15
C GLY A 71 8.00 18.24 -9.65
N TRP A 72 8.67 17.37 -8.90
CA TRP A 72 8.84 17.53 -7.45
C TRP A 72 9.99 18.45 -7.04
N GLY A 73 10.76 18.98 -8.00
CA GLY A 73 11.91 19.86 -7.76
C GLY A 73 13.22 19.11 -7.50
N THR A 74 14.31 19.88 -7.53
CA THR A 74 15.67 19.33 -7.32
C THR A 74 15.87 18.99 -5.83
N GLY A 75 16.37 17.79 -5.57
CA GLY A 75 16.57 17.30 -4.20
C GLY A 75 15.30 16.82 -3.51
N ALA A 76 14.19 16.65 -4.24
CA ALA A 76 12.99 16.03 -3.70
C ALA A 76 13.29 14.61 -3.24
N THR A 77 12.60 14.15 -2.19
CA THR A 77 12.75 12.80 -1.64
C THR A 77 11.40 12.11 -1.48
N ILE A 78 11.42 10.78 -1.56
CA ILE A 78 10.27 9.93 -1.27
C ILE A 78 10.62 8.97 -0.14
N SER A 79 9.73 8.79 0.80
CA SER A 79 9.83 7.79 1.88
C SER A 79 8.63 6.89 1.81
N ALA A 80 8.84 5.66 1.38
CA ALA A 80 7.79 4.66 1.18
C ALA A 80 8.22 3.31 1.76
N VAL A 81 7.27 2.59 2.35
CA VAL A 81 7.37 1.16 2.70
C VAL A 81 6.35 0.34 1.91
N SER A 82 5.42 1.03 1.25
CA SER A 82 4.38 0.45 0.41
C SER A 82 3.83 1.49 -0.56
N THR A 83 2.91 1.10 -1.41
CA THR A 83 2.12 2.02 -2.23
C THR A 83 0.94 2.62 -1.46
N PHE A 84 0.53 1.97 -0.35
CA PHE A 84 -0.69 2.35 0.36
C PHE A 84 -0.62 3.71 1.04
N VAL A 85 0.51 4.02 1.70
CA VAL A 85 0.77 5.37 2.24
C VAL A 85 2.27 5.64 2.15
N PHE A 86 2.63 6.78 1.61
CA PHE A 86 4.01 7.24 1.54
C PHE A 86 4.10 8.78 1.56
N LYS A 87 5.31 9.26 1.81
CA LYS A 87 5.61 10.69 1.96
C LYS A 87 6.53 11.15 0.83
N VAL A 88 6.19 12.29 0.23
CA VAL A 88 7.07 13.06 -0.65
C VAL A 88 7.46 14.35 0.05
N VAL A 89 8.72 14.71 0.00
CA VAL A 89 9.21 16.04 0.36
C VAL A 89 9.62 16.76 -0.91
N VAL A 90 9.01 17.90 -1.16
CA VAL A 90 9.23 18.71 -2.37
C VAL A 90 10.61 19.36 -2.30
N GLY A 91 11.35 19.30 -3.40
CA GLY A 91 12.65 19.94 -3.55
C GLY A 91 12.57 21.37 -4.06
N THR A 92 13.73 21.97 -4.31
CA THR A 92 13.83 23.33 -4.85
C THR A 92 13.31 23.38 -6.28
N GLY A 93 12.44 24.35 -6.59
CA GLY A 93 11.86 24.51 -7.91
C GLY A 93 10.78 23.49 -8.22
N GLY A 94 9.98 23.11 -7.21
CA GLY A 94 8.79 22.30 -7.41
C GLY A 94 7.84 22.94 -8.44
N SER A 95 7.23 22.09 -9.28
CA SER A 95 6.25 22.49 -10.28
C SER A 95 4.83 22.47 -9.67
N SER A 96 3.86 22.98 -10.44
CA SER A 96 2.45 22.77 -10.10
C SER A 96 1.95 21.33 -10.37
N ALA A 97 2.74 20.51 -11.04
CA ALA A 97 2.40 19.10 -11.27
C ALA A 97 3.57 18.22 -10.92
N GLY A 98 3.31 17.13 -10.18
CA GLY A 98 4.30 16.14 -9.79
C GLY A 98 3.83 14.72 -10.13
N SER A 99 4.71 13.92 -10.75
CA SER A 99 4.41 12.53 -11.09
C SER A 99 5.12 11.55 -10.16
N ILE A 100 4.50 10.39 -9.96
CA ILE A 100 5.02 9.28 -9.16
C ILE A 100 4.94 8.03 -10.02
N THR A 101 6.05 7.31 -10.10
CA THR A 101 6.09 5.97 -10.71
C THR A 101 5.72 4.94 -9.64
N LEU A 102 4.82 4.05 -10.00
CA LEU A 102 4.26 3.01 -9.15
C LEU A 102 4.52 1.63 -9.78
N PRO A 103 4.45 0.54 -9.02
CA PRO A 103 4.45 -0.82 -9.58
C PRO A 103 3.36 -0.97 -10.65
N THR A 104 3.52 -1.95 -11.54
CA THR A 104 2.52 -2.18 -12.58
C THR A 104 1.22 -2.70 -11.98
N ALA A 105 0.13 -1.98 -12.21
CA ALA A 105 -1.24 -2.38 -11.90
C ALA A 105 -1.94 -2.94 -13.14
N VAL A 106 -2.99 -3.73 -12.95
CA VAL A 106 -3.73 -4.35 -14.07
C VAL A 106 -4.50 -3.28 -14.85
N ASN A 107 -5.27 -2.44 -14.17
CA ASN A 107 -6.10 -1.43 -14.83
C ASN A 107 -5.57 0.00 -14.60
N GLY A 108 -4.94 0.26 -13.46
CA GLY A 108 -4.45 1.58 -13.12
C GLY A 108 -4.38 1.82 -11.61
N TRP A 109 -4.23 3.09 -11.25
CA TRP A 109 -4.08 3.52 -9.86
C TRP A 109 -5.09 4.59 -9.52
N LEU A 110 -5.83 4.38 -8.45
CA LEU A 110 -6.55 5.45 -7.75
C LEU A 110 -5.62 6.01 -6.67
N ALA A 111 -5.42 7.32 -6.67
CA ALA A 111 -4.52 7.92 -5.69
C ALA A 111 -5.08 9.24 -5.14
N PHE A 112 -4.75 9.51 -3.88
CA PHE A 112 -5.06 10.73 -3.17
C PHE A 112 -3.79 11.33 -2.62
N ALA A 113 -3.69 12.65 -2.61
CA ALA A 113 -2.56 13.35 -2.04
C ALA A 113 -3.03 14.55 -1.23
N SER A 114 -2.30 14.85 -0.16
CA SER A 114 -2.53 16.02 0.68
C SER A 114 -1.21 16.67 1.03
N ASP A 115 -1.11 17.98 0.81
CA ASP A 115 -0.02 18.78 1.33
C ASP A 115 -0.31 19.08 2.80
N VAL A 116 0.51 18.52 3.69
CA VAL A 116 0.34 18.71 5.14
C VAL A 116 1.12 19.90 5.68
N THR A 117 1.94 20.55 4.84
CA THR A 117 2.68 21.78 5.17
C THR A 117 1.88 23.01 4.79
N ASN A 118 1.34 23.03 3.57
CA ASN A 118 0.60 24.17 3.01
C ASN A 118 -0.87 23.85 2.66
N GLY A 119 -1.46 22.85 3.29
CA GLY A 119 -2.82 22.38 3.00
C GLY A 119 -3.94 23.43 3.17
N SER A 120 -3.66 24.56 3.83
CA SER A 120 -4.57 25.71 3.89
C SER A 120 -4.53 26.59 2.64
N THR A 121 -3.48 26.49 1.83
CA THR A 121 -3.25 27.33 0.65
C THR A 121 -3.22 26.56 -0.66
N LEU A 122 -2.84 25.28 -0.60
CA LEU A 122 -2.76 24.38 -1.74
C LEU A 122 -3.59 23.12 -1.52
N PHE A 123 -4.21 22.62 -2.58
CA PHE A 123 -4.77 21.27 -2.62
C PHE A 123 -4.25 20.52 -3.83
N LEU A 124 -4.07 19.19 -3.70
CA LEU A 124 -3.62 18.34 -4.79
C LEU A 124 -4.77 17.53 -5.36
N GLN A 125 -4.83 17.47 -6.67
CA GLN A 125 -5.81 16.68 -7.41
C GLN A 125 -5.08 15.66 -8.28
N LEU A 126 -5.57 14.42 -8.30
CA LEU A 126 -5.13 13.43 -9.28
C LEU A 126 -5.60 13.86 -10.66
N THR A 127 -4.67 14.16 -11.56
CA THR A 127 -4.96 14.65 -12.92
C THR A 127 -4.61 13.67 -14.02
N ALA A 128 -3.77 12.68 -13.71
CA ALA A 128 -3.52 11.56 -14.63
C ALA A 128 -3.21 10.28 -13.84
N SER A 129 -3.65 9.15 -14.39
CA SER A 129 -3.36 7.81 -13.87
C SER A 129 -3.13 6.85 -15.02
N SER A 130 -2.19 5.94 -14.83
CA SER A 130 -1.88 4.85 -15.76
C SER A 130 -1.61 3.56 -14.98
N ALA A 131 -1.28 2.48 -15.68
CA ALA A 131 -0.87 1.23 -15.04
C ALA A 131 0.40 1.36 -14.19
N THR A 132 1.25 2.35 -14.45
CA THR A 132 2.57 2.46 -13.81
C THR A 132 2.86 3.82 -13.20
N SER A 133 1.93 4.78 -13.25
CA SER A 133 2.17 6.13 -12.73
C SER A 133 0.90 6.87 -12.38
N VAL A 134 1.04 7.86 -11.50
CA VAL A 134 0.02 8.86 -11.20
C VAL A 134 0.65 10.24 -11.29
N THR A 135 -0.16 11.24 -11.63
CA THR A 135 0.24 12.66 -11.63
C THR A 135 -0.75 13.46 -10.82
N PHE A 136 -0.24 14.25 -9.91
CA PHE A 136 -1.01 15.21 -9.15
C PHE A 136 -0.73 16.62 -9.65
N THR A 137 -1.77 17.43 -9.71
CA THR A 137 -1.64 18.87 -9.92
C THR A 137 -2.04 19.60 -8.64
N SER A 138 -1.20 20.55 -8.23
CA SER A 138 -1.42 21.41 -7.09
C SER A 138 -2.14 22.67 -7.54
N TYR A 139 -3.16 23.07 -6.81
CA TYR A 139 -3.99 24.23 -7.06
C TYR A 139 -4.04 25.13 -5.83
N SER A 140 -4.05 26.43 -6.06
CA SER A 140 -4.31 27.42 -5.02
C SER A 140 -5.75 27.32 -4.53
N VAL A 141 -5.94 27.20 -3.23
CA VAL A 141 -7.27 27.19 -2.60
C VAL A 141 -7.99 28.53 -2.85
N THR A 142 -7.25 29.65 -2.92
CA THR A 142 -7.83 30.98 -3.08
C THR A 142 -8.27 31.28 -4.51
N THR A 143 -7.49 30.86 -5.51
CA THR A 143 -7.73 31.23 -6.91
C THR A 143 -8.25 30.09 -7.76
N GLY A 144 -8.11 28.84 -7.31
CA GLY A 144 -8.39 27.66 -8.12
C GLY A 144 -7.42 27.43 -9.29
N ALA A 145 -6.40 28.29 -9.43
CA ALA A 145 -5.39 28.14 -10.47
C ALA A 145 -4.30 27.16 -10.05
N ALA A 146 -3.67 26.51 -11.04
CA ALA A 146 -2.49 25.68 -10.78
C ALA A 146 -1.39 26.52 -10.14
N ALA A 147 -0.82 26.04 -9.06
CA ALA A 147 0.19 26.75 -8.28
C ALA A 147 1.36 25.81 -7.93
N PRO A 148 2.61 26.31 -8.01
CA PRO A 148 3.77 25.48 -7.72
C PRO A 148 3.83 25.10 -6.24
N MET A 149 4.28 23.87 -5.97
CA MET A 149 4.63 23.41 -4.63
C MET A 149 5.94 24.04 -4.19
N SER A 150 6.05 24.34 -2.91
CA SER A 150 7.24 24.98 -2.33
C SER A 150 8.26 23.96 -1.86
N ALA A 151 9.54 24.34 -1.89
CA ALA A 151 10.60 23.51 -1.32
C ALA A 151 10.34 23.23 0.16
N GLY A 152 10.41 21.95 0.55
CA GLY A 152 10.14 21.51 1.91
C GLY A 152 8.67 21.14 2.18
N ASP A 153 7.76 21.35 1.23
CA ASP A 153 6.38 20.89 1.38
C ASP A 153 6.35 19.37 1.55
N ILE A 154 5.54 18.91 2.47
CA ILE A 154 5.34 17.50 2.77
C ILE A 154 4.01 17.07 2.18
N VAL A 155 4.06 16.19 1.20
CA VAL A 155 2.89 15.61 0.56
C VAL A 155 2.74 14.17 1.01
N LEU A 156 1.62 13.84 1.66
CA LEU A 156 1.23 12.48 1.96
C LEU A 156 0.41 11.93 0.81
N VAL A 157 0.75 10.74 0.35
CA VAL A 157 0.10 10.09 -0.78
C VAL A 157 -0.41 8.72 -0.37
N ASN A 158 -1.63 8.40 -0.80
CA ASN A 158 -2.22 7.06 -0.75
C ASN A 158 -2.50 6.62 -2.18
N ALA A 159 -2.09 5.40 -2.55
CA ALA A 159 -2.34 4.85 -3.88
C ALA A 159 -2.79 3.38 -3.80
N ILE A 160 -3.89 3.08 -4.50
CA ILE A 160 -4.55 1.77 -4.53
C ILE A 160 -4.67 1.33 -5.98
N ALA A 161 -4.14 0.14 -6.28
CA ALA A 161 -4.30 -0.48 -7.61
C ALA A 161 -5.73 -1.00 -7.81
N TYR A 162 -6.24 -0.95 -9.05
CA TYR A 162 -7.53 -1.51 -9.42
C TYR A 162 -7.50 -2.22 -10.79
#